data_b4e14bf69cef153502eb22d3dbd0647f
#
_entry.id   b4e14bf69cef153502eb22d3dbd0647f
#
_cell.length_a   1.000
_cell.length_b   1.000
_cell.length_c   1.000
_cell.angle_alpha   90.00
_cell.angle_beta   90.00
_cell.angle_gamma   90.00
#
_symmetry.space_group_name_H-M   'P 1'
#
loop_
_entity.id
_entity.type
_entity.pdbx_description
1 polymer ?
#
loop_
_entity_poly.entity_id
_entity_poly.type
_entity_poly.pdbx_seq_one_letter_code
_entity_poly.pdbx_strand_id
1 'polypeptide(L)'
;MDKNELEIRFSEGLFEPHEPSGKISVSSLIYPCLRKAYFEKKLGQFFDISTAYKFWIGKAVHKMDFLKEGEVELEWEGILGRIDELEGDTLVEKKTCNELPRSPNSHHKTQLEYYYVLCLRNKKPVKNLFLLYLEKKYPAWKFFEVFPRKIEVIEKEMLERKTILEEALKSDKMPERSPSWLCKYCQFCPKCYGKNN
;
A
#
# COMPACT_ATOMS: atom_id res chain seq x y z
N MET A 1 26.71 -26.32 -9.05
CA MET A 1 25.46 -25.86 -8.41
C MET A 1 24.37 -26.83 -8.82
N ASP A 2 23.74 -27.47 -7.86
CA ASP A 2 22.64 -28.39 -8.12
C ASP A 2 21.27 -27.69 -8.11
N LYS A 3 20.21 -28.44 -8.45
CA LYS A 3 18.84 -27.90 -8.50
C LYS A 3 18.37 -27.36 -7.14
N ASN A 4 18.70 -28.04 -6.04
CA ASN A 4 18.26 -27.63 -4.71
C ASN A 4 18.94 -26.32 -4.30
N GLU A 5 20.22 -26.14 -4.59
CA GLU A 5 20.95 -24.91 -4.36
C GLU A 5 20.35 -23.73 -5.16
N LEU A 6 19.92 -23.98 -6.42
CA LEU A 6 19.25 -22.98 -7.25
C LEU A 6 17.89 -22.58 -6.66
N GLU A 7 17.09 -23.53 -6.19
CA GLU A 7 15.78 -23.27 -5.58
C GLU A 7 15.92 -22.47 -4.27
N ILE A 8 16.94 -22.77 -3.46
CA ILE A 8 17.25 -22.01 -2.24
C ILE A 8 17.61 -20.56 -2.59
N ARG A 9 18.56 -20.34 -3.48
CA ARG A 9 18.99 -18.99 -3.90
C ARG A 9 17.85 -18.18 -4.53
N PHE A 10 17.02 -18.83 -5.33
CA PHE A 10 15.83 -18.18 -5.88
C PHE A 10 14.86 -17.75 -4.77
N SER A 11 14.61 -18.65 -3.82
CA SER A 11 13.73 -18.34 -2.67
C SER A 11 14.29 -17.21 -1.82
N GLU A 12 15.59 -17.22 -1.52
CA GLU A 12 16.25 -16.15 -0.78
C GLU A 12 16.18 -14.81 -1.52
N GLY A 13 16.36 -14.80 -2.85
CA GLY A 13 16.24 -13.60 -3.68
C GLY A 13 14.84 -12.99 -3.73
N LEU A 14 13.78 -13.77 -3.41
CA LEU A 14 12.43 -13.25 -3.27
C LEU A 14 12.22 -12.45 -1.96
N PHE A 15 13.03 -12.74 -0.93
CA PHE A 15 12.95 -12.11 0.38
C PHE A 15 13.96 -10.96 0.47
N GLU A 16 13.66 -9.84 -0.16
CA GLU A 16 14.41 -8.61 0.14
C GLU A 16 14.14 -8.20 1.59
N PRO A 17 15.18 -7.97 2.42
CA PRO A 17 15.01 -7.47 3.76
C PRO A 17 14.26 -6.13 3.70
N HIS A 18 13.09 -6.08 4.26
CA HIS A 18 12.34 -4.83 4.38
C HIS A 18 12.60 -4.26 5.78
N GLU A 19 13.58 -3.37 5.89
CA GLU A 19 13.78 -2.64 7.12
C GLU A 19 12.56 -1.75 7.38
N PRO A 20 11.97 -1.81 8.59
CA PRO A 20 10.84 -0.97 8.93
C PRO A 20 11.28 0.49 8.86
N SER A 21 10.83 1.24 7.86
CA SER A 21 11.05 2.67 7.85
C SER A 21 10.36 3.29 9.08
N GLY A 22 11.05 4.12 9.85
CA GLY A 22 10.45 4.85 10.98
C GLY A 22 9.33 5.81 10.55
N LYS A 23 9.25 6.12 9.25
CA LYS A 23 8.26 7.05 8.69
C LYS A 23 6.89 6.39 8.52
N ILE A 24 5.83 7.14 8.74
CA ILE A 24 4.46 6.73 8.42
C ILE A 24 4.22 6.93 6.93
N SER A 25 3.78 5.87 6.25
CA SER A 25 3.48 5.91 4.81
C SER A 25 1.97 5.87 4.56
N VAL A 26 1.56 6.36 3.40
CA VAL A 26 0.18 6.23 2.93
C VAL A 26 -0.30 4.78 3.01
N SER A 27 0.53 3.82 2.58
CA SER A 27 0.19 2.39 2.65
C SER A 27 -0.08 1.89 4.08
N SER A 28 0.56 2.48 5.10
CA SER A 28 0.29 2.17 6.51
C SER A 28 -1.08 2.70 6.96
N LEU A 29 -1.55 3.78 6.37
CA LEU A 29 -2.78 4.45 6.78
C LEU A 29 -4.04 3.97 6.05
N ILE A 30 -3.94 3.38 4.87
CA ILE A 30 -5.11 2.97 4.08
C ILE A 30 -5.79 1.70 4.57
N TYR A 31 -5.15 0.90 5.40
CA TYR A 31 -5.76 -0.32 5.92
C TYR A 31 -6.95 0.01 6.83
N PRO A 32 -8.08 -0.70 6.74
CA PRO A 32 -9.21 -0.50 7.64
C PRO A 32 -8.81 -0.65 9.12
N CYS A 33 -7.84 -1.52 9.42
CA CYS A 33 -7.36 -1.81 10.76
C CYS A 33 -5.94 -1.27 10.98
N LEU A 34 -5.78 -0.17 11.72
CA LEU A 34 -4.47 0.40 12.07
C LEU A 34 -3.61 -0.53 12.94
N ARG A 35 -4.22 -1.51 13.63
CA ARG A 35 -3.48 -2.53 14.38
C ARG A 35 -2.57 -3.36 13.46
N LYS A 36 -2.97 -3.60 12.20
CA LYS A 36 -2.10 -4.24 11.22
C LYS A 36 -0.86 -3.39 10.97
N ALA A 37 -1.03 -2.10 10.70
CA ALA A 37 0.10 -1.19 10.48
C ALA A 37 1.01 -1.09 11.72
N TYR A 38 0.44 -1.07 12.92
CA TYR A 38 1.19 -1.12 14.17
C TYR A 38 2.08 -2.39 14.26
N PHE A 39 1.52 -3.56 13.98
CA PHE A 39 2.31 -4.80 13.99
C PHE A 39 3.38 -4.81 12.90
N GLU A 40 3.09 -4.32 11.71
CA GLU A 40 4.08 -4.21 10.62
C GLU A 40 5.26 -3.32 11.02
N LYS A 41 5.00 -2.22 11.73
CA LYS A 41 6.05 -1.32 12.24
C LYS A 41 6.86 -1.92 13.40
N LYS A 42 6.23 -2.71 14.25
CA LYS A 42 6.88 -3.31 15.43
C LYS A 42 7.60 -4.62 15.14
N LEU A 43 7.06 -5.44 14.27
CA LEU A 43 7.48 -6.83 14.06
C LEU A 43 8.03 -7.10 12.66
N GLY A 44 7.91 -6.12 11.76
CA GLY A 44 8.19 -6.32 10.35
C GLY A 44 7.08 -7.08 9.62
N GLN A 45 7.32 -7.32 8.35
CA GLN A 45 6.42 -8.11 7.50
C GLN A 45 7.05 -9.48 7.26
N PHE A 46 6.26 -10.53 7.45
CA PHE A 46 6.66 -11.90 7.18
C PHE A 46 5.83 -12.43 6.02
N PHE A 47 6.47 -12.92 4.99
CA PHE A 47 5.79 -13.45 3.82
C PHE A 47 6.16 -14.92 3.64
N ASP A 48 5.20 -15.75 3.29
CA ASP A 48 5.49 -17.03 2.66
C ASP A 48 6.00 -16.81 1.21
N ILE A 49 6.62 -17.84 0.62
CA ILE A 49 7.19 -17.77 -0.73
C ILE A 49 6.13 -17.35 -1.76
N SER A 50 4.89 -17.86 -1.66
CA SER A 50 3.81 -17.49 -2.59
C SER A 50 3.46 -16.00 -2.51
N THR A 51 3.44 -15.46 -1.32
CA THR A 51 3.17 -14.03 -1.09
C THR A 51 4.34 -13.17 -1.55
N ALA A 52 5.58 -13.56 -1.24
CA ALA A 52 6.79 -12.88 -1.69
C ALA A 52 6.85 -12.82 -3.24
N TYR A 53 6.55 -13.94 -3.92
CA TYR A 53 6.48 -13.99 -5.38
C TYR A 53 5.41 -13.03 -5.96
N LYS A 54 4.24 -12.94 -5.35
CA LYS A 54 3.19 -12.00 -5.77
C LYS A 54 3.63 -10.54 -5.62
N PHE A 55 4.37 -10.22 -4.54
CA PHE A 55 4.95 -8.89 -4.34
C PHE A 55 6.03 -8.59 -5.36
N TRP A 56 6.88 -9.56 -5.70
CA TRP A 56 7.89 -9.38 -6.73
C TRP A 56 7.27 -9.05 -8.10
N ILE A 57 6.22 -9.75 -8.51
CA ILE A 57 5.46 -9.42 -9.73
C ILE A 57 4.87 -7.99 -9.61
N GLY A 58 4.29 -7.65 -8.46
CA GLY A 58 3.77 -6.30 -8.21
C GLY A 58 4.84 -5.24 -8.41
N LYS A 59 6.01 -5.40 -7.78
CA LYS A 59 7.16 -4.49 -7.93
C LYS A 59 7.62 -4.36 -9.38
N ALA A 60 7.66 -5.45 -10.14
CA ALA A 60 8.04 -5.41 -11.56
C ALA A 60 7.07 -4.55 -12.38
N VAL A 61 5.77 -4.65 -12.12
CA VAL A 61 4.74 -3.82 -12.76
C VAL A 61 4.86 -2.35 -12.37
N HIS A 62 5.16 -2.05 -11.11
CA HIS A 62 5.34 -0.67 -10.66
C HIS A 62 6.54 0.03 -11.32
N LYS A 63 7.55 -0.74 -11.75
CA LYS A 63 8.71 -0.22 -12.52
C LYS A 63 8.42 0.05 -14.01
N MET A 64 7.24 -0.29 -14.49
CA MET A 64 6.82 0.01 -15.86
C MET A 64 6.21 1.41 -15.90
N ASP A 65 7.04 2.40 -16.20
CA ASP A 65 6.58 3.79 -16.32
C ASP A 65 6.03 4.03 -17.72
N PHE A 66 4.87 4.67 -17.81
CA PHE A 66 4.25 5.06 -19.09
C PHE A 66 3.89 6.55 -19.15
N LEU A 67 4.02 7.27 -18.02
CA LEU A 67 3.97 8.72 -17.93
C LEU A 67 5.36 9.29 -17.67
N LYS A 68 5.49 10.61 -17.73
CA LYS A 68 6.82 11.28 -17.63
C LYS A 68 7.48 11.14 -16.27
N GLU A 69 6.68 11.18 -15.19
CA GLU A 69 7.18 11.08 -13.83
C GLU A 69 6.67 9.76 -13.25
N GLY A 70 7.45 8.69 -13.39
CA GLY A 70 7.25 7.44 -12.68
C GLY A 70 7.79 7.54 -11.26
N GLU A 71 7.22 6.82 -10.34
CA GLU A 71 7.60 6.65 -8.93
C GLU A 71 8.05 7.95 -8.20
N VAL A 72 7.10 8.88 -8.00
CA VAL A 72 7.34 10.18 -7.33
C VAL A 72 7.13 10.03 -5.82
N GLU A 73 8.16 10.35 -5.02
CA GLU A 73 8.04 10.38 -3.58
C GLU A 73 7.65 11.78 -3.09
N LEU A 74 6.56 11.87 -2.32
CA LEU A 74 6.06 13.11 -1.72
C LEU A 74 5.82 12.92 -0.22
N GLU A 75 6.01 13.99 0.53
CA GLU A 75 5.77 14.00 1.98
C GLU A 75 4.92 15.22 2.36
N TRP A 76 3.98 15.01 3.27
CA TRP A 76 3.22 16.07 3.92
C TRP A 76 2.85 15.65 5.34
N GLU A 77 3.05 16.56 6.30
CA GLU A 77 2.79 16.31 7.73
C GLU A 77 3.42 15.00 8.25
N GLY A 78 4.61 14.63 7.75
CA GLY A 78 5.29 13.40 8.12
C GLY A 78 4.66 12.12 7.56
N ILE A 79 3.72 12.24 6.61
CA ILE A 79 3.15 11.12 5.87
C ILE A 79 3.85 11.03 4.52
N LEU A 80 4.52 9.91 4.29
CA LEU A 80 5.23 9.62 3.05
C LEU A 80 4.33 8.88 2.07
N GLY A 81 4.31 9.32 0.82
CA GLY A 81 3.66 8.63 -0.29
C GLY A 81 4.60 8.42 -1.45
N ARG A 82 4.51 7.25 -2.08
CA ARG A 82 5.20 6.95 -3.32
C ARG A 82 4.14 6.73 -4.38
N ILE A 83 4.08 7.65 -5.31
CA ILE A 83 3.09 7.71 -6.39
C ILE A 83 3.65 6.95 -7.56
N ASP A 84 2.84 6.08 -8.18
CA ASP A 84 3.31 5.26 -9.29
C ASP A 84 3.54 6.06 -10.56
N GLU A 85 2.61 6.94 -10.92
CA GLU A 85 2.67 7.71 -12.17
C GLU A 85 2.07 9.10 -11.99
N LEU A 86 2.78 10.12 -12.48
CA LEU A 86 2.32 11.51 -12.46
C LEU A 86 2.76 12.24 -13.73
N GLU A 87 1.81 12.87 -14.41
CA GLU A 87 2.12 13.77 -15.54
C GLU A 87 1.11 14.91 -15.61
N GLY A 88 1.61 16.15 -15.58
CA GLY A 88 0.79 17.34 -15.63
C GLY A 88 -0.24 17.39 -14.50
N ASP A 89 -1.52 17.27 -14.81
CA ASP A 89 -2.61 17.24 -13.84
C ASP A 89 -3.23 15.84 -13.65
N THR A 90 -2.52 14.80 -14.10
CA THR A 90 -3.00 13.40 -14.06
C THR A 90 -2.18 12.53 -13.12
N LEU A 91 -2.84 11.85 -12.23
CA LEU A 91 -2.31 10.91 -11.24
C LEU A 91 -2.85 9.51 -11.51
N VAL A 92 -1.95 8.53 -11.61
CA VAL A 92 -2.34 7.12 -11.80
C VAL A 92 -1.67 6.25 -10.74
N GLU A 93 -2.47 5.39 -10.12
CA GLU A 93 -2.01 4.34 -9.21
C GLU A 93 -2.22 2.97 -9.87
N LYS A 94 -1.15 2.18 -9.94
CA LYS A 94 -1.13 0.84 -10.58
C LYS A 94 -1.46 -0.26 -9.56
N LYS A 95 -2.28 -1.22 -9.95
CA LYS A 95 -2.61 -2.38 -9.12
C LYS A 95 -2.60 -3.67 -9.93
N THR A 96 -1.89 -4.67 -9.46
CA THR A 96 -1.99 -6.01 -10.04
C THR A 96 -3.16 -6.79 -9.40
N CYS A 97 -3.87 -7.57 -10.18
CA CYS A 97 -4.97 -8.40 -9.73
C CYS A 97 -4.94 -9.79 -10.39
N ASN A 98 -5.66 -10.74 -9.84
CA ASN A 98 -5.83 -12.04 -10.47
C ASN A 98 -6.93 -12.04 -11.53
N GLU A 99 -7.91 -11.13 -11.36
CA GLU A 99 -9.07 -10.94 -12.21
C GLU A 99 -9.47 -9.46 -12.14
N LEU A 100 -9.79 -8.86 -13.27
CA LEU A 100 -10.18 -7.45 -13.36
C LEU A 100 -11.44 -7.18 -12.54
N PRO A 101 -11.42 -6.22 -11.60
CA PRO A 101 -12.58 -5.93 -10.78
C PRO A 101 -13.68 -5.24 -11.60
N ARG A 102 -14.94 -5.42 -11.19
CA ARG A 102 -16.07 -4.68 -11.76
C ARG A 102 -16.06 -3.21 -11.37
N SER A 103 -15.60 -2.92 -10.15
CA SER A 103 -15.45 -1.58 -9.59
C SER A 103 -14.16 -1.49 -8.76
N PRO A 104 -13.59 -0.29 -8.56
CA PRO A 104 -12.39 -0.13 -7.76
C PRO A 104 -12.59 -0.56 -6.31
N ASN A 105 -11.57 -1.20 -5.72
CA ASN A 105 -11.56 -1.52 -4.30
C ASN A 105 -11.49 -0.23 -3.46
N SER A 106 -12.27 -0.18 -2.38
CA SER A 106 -12.38 1.01 -1.52
C SER A 106 -11.03 1.48 -0.98
N HIS A 107 -10.17 0.56 -0.52
CA HIS A 107 -8.85 0.92 0.02
C HIS A 107 -7.88 1.43 -1.06
N HIS A 108 -8.02 1.00 -2.32
CA HIS A 108 -7.24 1.58 -3.43
C HIS A 108 -7.72 2.99 -3.76
N LYS A 109 -9.05 3.24 -3.69
CA LYS A 109 -9.58 4.60 -3.84
C LYS A 109 -9.06 5.52 -2.72
N THR A 110 -9.09 5.07 -1.47
CA THR A 110 -8.53 5.81 -0.33
C THR A 110 -7.04 6.09 -0.53
N GLN A 111 -6.27 5.14 -1.04
CA GLN A 111 -4.85 5.35 -1.34
C GLN A 111 -4.65 6.47 -2.36
N LEU A 112 -5.40 6.43 -3.44
CA LEU A 112 -5.33 7.43 -4.50
C LEU A 112 -5.77 8.82 -4.00
N GLU A 113 -6.80 8.89 -3.14
CA GLU A 113 -7.22 10.13 -2.49
C GLU A 113 -6.12 10.70 -1.57
N TYR A 114 -5.38 9.85 -0.85
CA TYR A 114 -4.27 10.30 -0.01
C TYR A 114 -3.11 10.82 -0.86
N TYR A 115 -2.80 10.18 -1.98
CA TYR A 115 -1.82 10.68 -2.93
C TYR A 115 -2.25 12.00 -3.57
N TYR A 116 -3.53 12.15 -3.87
CA TYR A 116 -4.09 13.43 -4.33
C TYR A 116 -3.81 14.57 -3.34
N VAL A 117 -4.05 14.35 -2.04
CA VAL A 117 -3.69 15.31 -1.00
C VAL A 117 -2.21 15.63 -1.01
N LEU A 118 -1.35 14.61 -1.05
CA LEU A 118 0.10 14.81 -1.11
C LEU A 118 0.49 15.67 -2.32
N CYS A 119 -0.06 15.40 -3.49
CA CYS A 119 0.19 16.21 -4.69
C CYS A 119 -0.18 17.68 -4.47
N LEU A 120 -1.40 17.95 -4.02
CA LEU A 120 -1.86 19.33 -3.82
C LEU A 120 -1.02 20.08 -2.78
N ARG A 121 -0.67 19.42 -1.67
CA ARG A 121 0.16 20.01 -0.60
C ARG A 121 1.61 20.23 -1.01
N ASN A 122 2.08 19.51 -2.02
CA ASN A 122 3.39 19.70 -2.66
C ASN A 122 3.31 20.55 -3.94
N LYS A 123 2.24 21.34 -4.12
CA LYS A 123 2.04 22.25 -5.25
C LYS A 123 2.06 21.57 -6.63
N LYS A 124 1.68 20.32 -6.68
CA LYS A 124 1.45 19.57 -7.92
C LYS A 124 -0.07 19.56 -8.19
N PRO A 125 -0.58 20.37 -9.15
CA PRO A 125 -2.02 20.51 -9.38
C PRO A 125 -2.57 19.31 -10.13
N VAL A 126 -3.13 18.37 -9.39
CA VAL A 126 -3.78 17.17 -9.95
C VAL A 126 -5.30 17.40 -10.04
N LYS A 127 -5.91 16.98 -11.15
CA LYS A 127 -7.34 17.04 -11.42
C LYS A 127 -7.92 15.66 -11.76
N ASN A 128 -7.13 14.88 -12.49
CA ASN A 128 -7.57 13.57 -13.02
C ASN A 128 -6.91 12.46 -12.23
N LEU A 129 -7.73 11.61 -11.62
CA LEU A 129 -7.27 10.51 -10.78
C LEU A 129 -7.70 9.17 -11.39
N PHE A 130 -6.76 8.28 -11.62
CA PHE A 130 -7.04 6.97 -12.20
C PHE A 130 -6.44 5.82 -11.38
N LEU A 131 -7.20 4.75 -11.26
CA LEU A 131 -6.72 3.44 -10.83
C LEU A 131 -6.56 2.55 -12.06
N LEU A 132 -5.35 2.08 -12.31
CA LEU A 132 -5.05 1.11 -13.34
C LEU A 132 -4.92 -0.28 -12.72
N TYR A 133 -5.82 -1.18 -13.10
CA TYR A 133 -5.71 -2.59 -12.76
C TYR A 133 -5.11 -3.39 -13.91
N LEU A 134 -4.09 -4.20 -13.60
CA LEU A 134 -3.43 -5.09 -14.54
C LEU A 134 -3.64 -6.54 -14.10
N GLU A 135 -4.20 -7.34 -14.98
CA GLU A 135 -4.46 -8.76 -14.69
C GLU A 135 -3.16 -9.58 -14.87
N LYS A 136 -2.85 -10.43 -13.89
CA LYS A 136 -1.62 -11.24 -13.91
C LYS A 136 -1.69 -12.47 -14.80
N LYS A 137 -2.90 -12.98 -15.05
CA LYS A 137 -3.12 -14.23 -15.81
C LYS A 137 -3.21 -14.00 -17.31
N TYR A 138 -3.83 -12.89 -17.70
CA TYR A 138 -4.08 -12.54 -19.08
C TYR A 138 -3.60 -11.11 -19.34
N PRO A 139 -3.17 -10.76 -20.55
CA PRO A 139 -2.73 -9.41 -20.89
C PRO A 139 -3.95 -8.47 -20.99
N ALA A 140 -4.60 -8.22 -19.86
CA ALA A 140 -5.78 -7.37 -19.77
C ALA A 140 -5.57 -6.30 -18.70
N TRP A 141 -6.10 -5.12 -18.96
CA TRP A 141 -6.05 -3.98 -18.03
C TRP A 141 -7.36 -3.19 -18.05
N LYS A 142 -7.57 -2.42 -16.99
CA LYS A 142 -8.73 -1.56 -16.87
C LYS A 142 -8.40 -0.31 -16.08
N PHE A 143 -8.75 0.85 -16.64
CA PHE A 143 -8.73 2.11 -15.94
C PHE A 143 -10.07 2.41 -15.28
N PHE A 144 -10.00 2.98 -14.09
CA PHE A 144 -11.16 3.56 -13.41
C PHE A 144 -10.83 4.99 -13.03
N GLU A 145 -11.63 5.92 -13.50
CA GLU A 145 -11.59 7.29 -13.02
C GLU A 145 -12.15 7.35 -11.60
N VAL A 146 -11.50 8.13 -10.74
CA VAL A 146 -11.88 8.30 -9.35
C VAL A 146 -12.12 9.77 -9.06
N PHE A 147 -13.32 10.09 -8.60
CA PHE A 147 -13.67 11.41 -8.13
C PHE A 147 -13.37 11.46 -6.62
N PRO A 148 -12.43 12.30 -6.18
CA PRO A 148 -12.04 12.36 -4.78
C PRO A 148 -13.15 12.98 -3.93
N ARG A 149 -13.20 12.60 -2.66
CA ARG A 149 -13.98 13.29 -1.65
C ARG A 149 -13.46 14.73 -1.45
N LYS A 150 -14.16 15.54 -0.68
CA LYS A 150 -13.68 16.87 -0.30
C LYS A 150 -12.32 16.77 0.39
N ILE A 151 -11.38 17.62 -0.01
CA ILE A 151 -10.00 17.57 0.45
C ILE A 151 -9.89 17.64 1.98
N GLU A 152 -10.71 18.50 2.61
CA GLU A 152 -10.68 18.70 4.05
C GLU A 152 -11.08 17.42 4.81
N VAL A 153 -11.97 16.62 4.21
CA VAL A 153 -12.39 15.31 4.79
C VAL A 153 -11.26 14.30 4.69
N ILE A 154 -10.58 14.27 3.56
CA ILE A 154 -9.47 13.34 3.34
C ILE A 154 -8.30 13.69 4.26
N GLU A 155 -7.92 14.97 4.33
CA GLU A 155 -6.84 15.46 5.20
C GLU A 155 -7.10 15.14 6.67
N LYS A 156 -8.31 15.44 7.14
CA LYS A 156 -8.70 15.13 8.51
C LYS A 156 -8.54 13.63 8.79
N GLU A 157 -9.05 12.79 7.93
CA GLU A 157 -8.93 11.33 8.06
C GLU A 157 -7.46 10.88 8.08
N MET A 158 -6.62 11.41 7.17
CA MET A 158 -5.19 11.09 7.14
C MET A 158 -4.48 11.45 8.44
N LEU A 159 -4.70 12.66 8.96
CA LEU A 159 -4.07 13.16 10.17
C LEU A 159 -4.56 12.43 11.43
N GLU A 160 -5.85 12.17 11.54
CA GLU A 160 -6.42 11.37 12.64
C GLU A 160 -5.80 9.96 12.68
N ARG A 161 -5.74 9.28 11.54
CA ARG A 161 -5.17 7.94 11.44
C ARG A 161 -3.67 7.93 11.72
N LYS A 162 -2.94 8.95 11.26
CA LYS A 162 -1.53 9.15 11.60
C LYS A 162 -1.35 9.29 13.10
N THR A 163 -2.10 10.19 13.73
CA THR A 163 -2.02 10.44 15.19
C THR A 163 -2.26 9.17 15.99
N ILE A 164 -3.33 8.42 15.67
CA ILE A 164 -3.63 7.13 16.34
C ILE A 164 -2.45 6.15 16.22
N LEU A 165 -1.85 6.05 15.02
CA LEU A 165 -0.75 5.12 14.81
C LEU A 165 0.52 5.58 15.53
N GLU A 166 0.86 6.86 15.51
CA GLU A 166 2.02 7.43 16.22
C GLU A 166 1.90 7.27 17.73
N GLU A 167 0.74 7.58 18.29
CA GLU A 167 0.48 7.41 19.73
C GLU A 167 0.60 5.94 20.15
N ALA A 168 0.05 5.04 19.34
CA ALA A 168 0.15 3.61 19.57
C ALA A 168 1.61 3.12 19.55
N LEU A 169 2.41 3.60 18.60
CA LEU A 169 3.83 3.25 18.49
C LEU A 169 4.65 3.81 19.65
N LYS A 170 4.37 5.05 20.09
CA LYS A 170 5.06 5.72 21.21
C LYS A 170 4.71 5.08 22.56
N SER A 171 3.43 4.80 22.79
CA SER A 171 2.94 4.26 24.07
C SER A 171 3.05 2.75 24.18
N ASP A 172 3.44 2.07 23.12
CA ASP A 172 3.41 0.60 22.96
C ASP A 172 2.03 -0.04 23.21
N LYS A 173 0.98 0.73 22.97
CA LYS A 173 -0.42 0.27 23.09
C LYS A 173 -1.03 0.06 21.73
N MET A 174 -1.47 -1.17 21.48
CA MET A 174 -2.10 -1.51 20.21
C MET A 174 -3.36 -0.67 19.95
N PRO A 175 -3.54 -0.13 18.72
CA PRO A 175 -4.78 0.50 18.32
C PRO A 175 -5.99 -0.43 18.49
N GLU A 176 -7.18 0.11 18.53
CA GLU A 176 -8.41 -0.70 18.55
C GLU A 176 -8.51 -1.63 17.34
N ARG A 177 -9.13 -2.77 17.54
CA ARG A 177 -9.41 -3.72 16.45
C ARG A 177 -10.53 -3.18 15.56
N SER A 178 -10.30 -3.21 14.25
CA SER A 178 -11.36 -3.02 13.26
C SER A 178 -11.55 -4.31 12.48
N PRO A 179 -12.35 -5.27 13.00
CA PRO A 179 -12.55 -6.56 12.34
C PRO A 179 -13.17 -6.37 10.96
N SER A 180 -12.62 -7.05 9.98
CA SER A 180 -13.11 -7.03 8.61
C SER A 180 -12.81 -8.36 7.91
N TRP A 181 -13.33 -8.53 6.68
CA TRP A 181 -13.02 -9.69 5.87
C TRP A 181 -11.51 -9.89 5.61
N LEU A 182 -10.71 -8.80 5.72
CA LEU A 182 -9.25 -8.86 5.57
C LEU A 182 -8.56 -9.60 6.73
N CYS A 183 -9.23 -9.77 7.88
CA CYS A 183 -8.62 -10.46 9.04
C CYS A 183 -8.22 -11.90 8.70
N LYS A 184 -8.97 -12.59 7.85
CA LYS A 184 -8.65 -13.96 7.42
C LYS A 184 -7.36 -14.07 6.59
N TYR A 185 -6.90 -12.96 6.02
CA TYR A 185 -5.65 -12.87 5.24
C TYR A 185 -4.54 -12.13 6.00
N CYS A 186 -4.82 -11.68 7.22
CA CYS A 186 -3.88 -10.90 8.01
C CYS A 186 -2.89 -11.82 8.73
N GLN A 187 -1.61 -11.71 8.42
CA GLN A 187 -0.54 -12.48 9.07
C GLN A 187 -0.48 -12.29 10.60
N PHE A 188 -1.00 -11.17 11.10
CA PHE A 188 -1.04 -10.86 12.53
C PHE A 188 -2.34 -11.31 13.22
N CYS A 189 -3.25 -11.97 12.50
CA CYS A 189 -4.53 -12.40 13.07
C CYS A 189 -4.38 -13.24 14.36
N PRO A 190 -3.48 -14.24 14.45
CA PRO A 190 -3.28 -15.00 15.69
C PRO A 190 -2.88 -14.11 16.87
N LYS A 191 -1.88 -13.23 16.69
CA LYS A 191 -1.44 -12.29 17.72
C LYS A 191 -2.51 -11.28 18.11
N CYS A 192 -3.32 -10.83 17.13
CA CYS A 192 -4.39 -9.87 17.35
C CYS A 192 -5.52 -10.44 18.22
N TYR A 193 -5.76 -11.73 18.17
CA TYR A 193 -6.80 -12.42 18.94
C TYR A 193 -6.27 -13.19 20.17
N GLY A 194 -4.99 -13.03 20.50
CA GLY A 194 -4.37 -13.69 21.65
C GLY A 194 -4.24 -15.20 21.51
N LYS A 195 -4.33 -15.73 20.29
CA LYS A 195 -4.03 -17.13 20.02
C LYS A 195 -2.52 -17.24 19.78
N ASN A 196 -1.77 -17.57 20.82
CA ASN A 196 -0.41 -18.05 20.66
C ASN A 196 -0.49 -19.42 19.98
N ASN A 197 0.13 -19.57 18.81
CA ASN A 197 0.45 -20.89 18.25
C ASN A 197 1.62 -21.47 19.01
#